data_2fcc68ab1c2db7b8408afbc72399c100
#
_entry.id   2fcc68ab1c2db7b8408afbc72399c100
#
_cell.length_a   1.000
_cell.length_b   1.000
_cell.length_c   1.000
_cell.angle_alpha   90.00
_cell.angle_beta   90.00
_cell.angle_gamma   90.00
#
_symmetry.space_group_name_H-M   'P 1'
#
loop_
_entity.id
_entity.type
_entity.pdbx_description
1 polymer ?
#
loop_
_entity_poly.entity_id
_entity_poly.type
_entity_poly.pdbx_seq_one_letter_code
_entity_poly.pdbx_strand_id
1 'polypeptide(L)'
;MFTLRQYLLTLTDSLGLTRTLGEVELCRDGQGRPLYSIGNSAVVFRIRRDGRIRSLRCYLRRMRHLREIYGDKLLEKELFLYTSSETGVWVDAILGDWIDGATLHEAVAEAALAHDTAKLRSLAESFDSLAAGMVADDRAHGDLKPANIIVGRDRQLHPIDFDAAFLPAFAGETSPELGTAAYQHPARTAADFNERLDDYPAALISTALHALAEEPTLWERYGTADGLLFSPGKIPGDPAYREVLGLFERRGKAVQYRVAQLLCSPTLQLFGLAELLGEAVRQTGTGDPSSDDETPELFVKNGRWGYRTPQRTVVPPLYDSGFDFTEGLAAVLLGSTWHYIDTAGRTRLSFPGCEAVKPFRNGRAQVVRSGRRIEIDRAGREFPVPENEFAV
;
A
#
# COMPACT_ATOMS: atom_id res chain seq x y z
N MET A 1 5.86 -28.19 15.14
CA MET A 1 4.94 -27.72 14.10
C MET A 1 3.61 -28.38 14.39
N PHE A 2 2.51 -27.62 14.41
CA PHE A 2 1.16 -28.13 14.64
C PHE A 2 0.41 -28.29 13.31
N THR A 3 -0.65 -29.10 13.32
CA THR A 3 -1.39 -29.45 12.10
C THR A 3 -2.86 -29.08 12.23
N LEU A 4 -3.51 -28.83 11.10
CA LEU A 4 -4.97 -28.64 11.04
C LEU A 4 -5.73 -29.78 11.72
N ARG A 5 -5.27 -31.03 11.51
CA ARG A 5 -5.90 -32.20 12.10
C ARG A 5 -5.92 -32.19 13.63
N GLN A 6 -4.81 -31.76 14.27
CA GLN A 6 -4.73 -31.63 15.72
C GLN A 6 -5.75 -30.63 16.25
N TYR A 7 -5.84 -29.44 15.60
CA TYR A 7 -6.82 -28.43 15.98
C TYR A 7 -8.27 -28.92 15.77
N LEU A 8 -8.57 -29.59 14.66
CA LEU A 8 -9.90 -30.14 14.40
C LEU A 8 -10.29 -31.17 15.47
N LEU A 9 -9.37 -32.04 15.89
CA LEU A 9 -9.63 -32.99 16.96
C LEU A 9 -9.98 -32.28 18.26
N THR A 10 -9.17 -31.31 18.68
CA THR A 10 -9.41 -30.53 19.90
C THR A 10 -10.72 -29.75 19.87
N LEU A 11 -11.04 -29.12 18.72
CA LEU A 11 -12.20 -28.23 18.60
C LEU A 11 -13.51 -28.99 18.31
N THR A 12 -13.44 -30.26 17.85
CA THR A 12 -14.64 -31.10 17.63
C THR A 12 -15.15 -31.68 18.93
N ASP A 13 -14.25 -32.03 19.85
CA ASP A 13 -14.56 -32.47 21.20
C ASP A 13 -13.72 -31.67 22.18
N SER A 14 -14.15 -30.44 22.45
CA SER A 14 -13.36 -29.44 23.18
C SER A 14 -13.48 -29.58 24.71
N LEU A 15 -14.29 -30.51 25.21
CA LEU A 15 -14.50 -30.73 26.65
C LEU A 15 -13.18 -31.12 27.34
N GLY A 16 -12.70 -30.23 28.25
CA GLY A 16 -11.45 -30.44 28.97
C GLY A 16 -10.17 -30.14 28.11
N LEU A 17 -10.32 -29.79 26.84
CA LEU A 17 -9.22 -29.45 25.93
C LEU A 17 -9.08 -27.95 25.68
N THR A 18 -9.89 -27.16 26.37
CA THR A 18 -9.81 -25.67 26.41
C THR A 18 -9.70 -25.20 27.85
N ARG A 19 -9.13 -24.01 28.08
CA ARG A 19 -9.03 -23.46 29.45
C ARG A 19 -10.13 -22.45 29.76
N THR A 20 -10.30 -21.46 28.88
CA THR A 20 -11.21 -20.32 29.10
C THR A 20 -12.32 -20.23 28.07
N LEU A 21 -12.13 -20.87 26.92
CA LEU A 21 -13.15 -20.91 25.88
C LEU A 21 -14.37 -21.75 26.26
N GLY A 22 -14.18 -22.78 27.10
CA GLY A 22 -15.24 -23.77 27.37
C GLY A 22 -15.50 -24.65 26.15
N GLU A 23 -16.75 -25.08 26.02
CA GLU A 23 -17.18 -25.81 24.80
C GLU A 23 -17.20 -24.85 23.61
N VAL A 24 -16.57 -25.25 22.52
CA VAL A 24 -16.48 -24.51 21.28
C VAL A 24 -17.35 -25.20 20.23
N GLU A 25 -18.30 -24.45 19.67
CA GLU A 25 -19.08 -24.91 18.52
C GLU A 25 -18.44 -24.45 17.22
N LEU A 26 -17.91 -25.40 16.42
CA LEU A 26 -17.41 -25.11 15.07
C LEU A 26 -18.60 -24.81 14.14
N CYS A 27 -18.57 -23.62 13.50
CA CYS A 27 -19.52 -23.35 12.42
C CYS A 27 -19.23 -24.26 11.24
N ARG A 28 -20.32 -24.74 10.58
CA ARG A 28 -20.24 -25.71 9.48
C ARG A 28 -20.95 -25.20 8.23
N ASP A 29 -20.51 -25.65 7.07
CA ASP A 29 -21.20 -25.42 5.80
C ASP A 29 -22.44 -26.29 5.64
N GLY A 30 -23.17 -26.14 4.54
CA GLY A 30 -24.37 -26.94 4.23
C GLY A 30 -24.12 -28.45 4.06
N GLN A 31 -22.85 -28.89 4.01
CA GLN A 31 -22.41 -30.27 3.93
C GLN A 31 -21.87 -30.80 5.28
N GLY A 32 -21.97 -29.98 6.34
CA GLY A 32 -21.51 -30.36 7.68
C GLY A 32 -19.99 -30.23 7.90
N ARG A 33 -19.23 -29.65 6.96
CA ARG A 33 -17.79 -29.45 7.08
C ARG A 33 -17.48 -28.19 7.88
N PRO A 34 -16.50 -28.22 8.81
CA PRO A 34 -16.08 -27.03 9.55
C PRO A 34 -15.65 -25.88 8.63
N LEU A 35 -16.08 -24.68 8.97
CA LEU A 35 -15.68 -23.47 8.26
C LEU A 35 -14.38 -22.92 8.85
N TYR A 36 -13.32 -22.87 8.03
CA TYR A 36 -12.02 -22.30 8.38
C TYR A 36 -11.31 -21.75 7.14
N SER A 37 -10.36 -20.87 7.39
CA SER A 37 -9.36 -20.44 6.42
C SER A 37 -7.98 -20.92 6.89
N ILE A 38 -7.14 -21.38 5.97
CA ILE A 38 -5.77 -21.82 6.29
C ILE A 38 -4.75 -20.99 5.53
N GLY A 39 -3.79 -20.44 6.26
CA GLY A 39 -2.61 -19.74 5.73
C GLY A 39 -1.32 -20.48 6.05
N ASN A 40 -0.19 -19.83 5.78
CA ASN A 40 1.15 -20.42 6.00
C ASN A 40 1.50 -20.56 7.49
N SER A 41 1.04 -19.64 8.34
CA SER A 41 1.38 -19.57 9.77
C SER A 41 0.26 -20.05 10.68
N ALA A 42 -1.00 -19.94 10.26
CA ALA A 42 -2.16 -20.17 11.09
C ALA A 42 -3.35 -20.72 10.31
N VAL A 43 -4.28 -21.28 11.09
CA VAL A 43 -5.63 -21.64 10.68
C VAL A 43 -6.60 -20.76 11.48
N VAL A 44 -7.60 -20.18 10.82
CA VAL A 44 -8.64 -19.37 11.44
C VAL A 44 -9.98 -20.08 11.32
N PHE A 45 -10.51 -20.56 12.45
CA PHE A 45 -11.80 -21.22 12.51
C PHE A 45 -12.92 -20.21 12.73
N ARG A 46 -14.05 -20.42 12.06
CA ARG A 46 -15.30 -19.74 12.37
C ARG A 46 -16.01 -20.55 13.46
N ILE A 47 -16.14 -19.94 14.63
CA ILE A 47 -16.73 -20.59 15.81
C ILE A 47 -17.95 -19.82 16.29
N ARG A 48 -18.84 -20.49 17.03
CA ARG A 48 -19.89 -19.87 17.84
C ARG A 48 -19.50 -19.96 19.31
N ARG A 49 -19.57 -18.83 19.99
CA ARG A 49 -19.38 -18.73 21.44
C ARG A 49 -20.36 -17.70 22.00
N ASP A 50 -21.02 -18.01 23.11
CA ASP A 50 -21.99 -17.13 23.77
C ASP A 50 -23.02 -16.55 22.79
N GLY A 51 -23.51 -17.38 21.85
CA GLY A 51 -24.46 -17.00 20.82
C GLY A 51 -23.91 -16.11 19.70
N ARG A 52 -22.63 -15.72 19.75
CA ARG A 52 -21.96 -14.87 18.75
C ARG A 52 -21.00 -15.65 17.87
N ILE A 53 -20.89 -15.23 16.62
CA ILE A 53 -19.88 -15.76 15.70
C ILE A 53 -18.55 -15.06 15.96
N ARG A 54 -17.49 -15.85 16.13
CA ARG A 54 -16.13 -15.39 16.44
C ARG A 54 -15.12 -16.05 15.50
N SER A 55 -13.95 -15.43 15.37
CA SER A 55 -12.78 -16.03 14.74
C SER A 55 -11.86 -16.59 15.82
N LEU A 56 -11.43 -17.84 15.65
CA LEU A 56 -10.40 -18.45 16.50
C LEU A 56 -9.18 -18.76 15.64
N ARG A 57 -8.13 -17.96 15.82
CA ARG A 57 -6.86 -18.11 15.10
C ARG A 57 -5.94 -19.05 15.88
N CYS A 58 -5.50 -20.10 15.23
CA CYS A 58 -4.69 -21.18 15.77
C CYS A 58 -3.39 -21.30 14.96
N TYR A 59 -2.25 -21.22 15.62
CA TYR A 59 -0.95 -21.16 14.95
C TYR A 59 -0.38 -22.54 14.64
N LEU A 60 0.05 -22.74 13.40
CA LEU A 60 0.71 -23.97 12.94
C LEU A 60 2.19 -24.03 13.36
N ARG A 61 2.76 -22.90 13.76
CA ARG A 61 4.13 -22.73 14.28
C ARG A 61 4.13 -21.75 15.45
N ARG A 62 5.21 -21.74 16.22
CA ARG A 62 5.36 -20.74 17.28
C ARG A 62 5.54 -19.36 16.67
N MET A 63 4.79 -18.41 17.20
CA MET A 63 4.89 -16.98 16.84
C MET A 63 5.46 -16.20 18.01
N ARG A 64 6.10 -15.06 17.70
CA ARG A 64 6.62 -14.12 18.70
C ARG A 64 5.64 -12.97 18.87
N HIS A 65 5.75 -12.26 19.99
CA HIS A 65 5.07 -10.98 20.23
C HIS A 65 3.54 -11.01 20.15
N LEU A 66 2.91 -12.18 20.32
CA LEU A 66 1.45 -12.30 20.22
C LEU A 66 0.72 -11.42 21.23
N ARG A 67 1.30 -11.23 22.43
CA ARG A 67 0.70 -10.39 23.48
C ARG A 67 0.74 -8.91 23.10
N GLU A 68 1.84 -8.45 22.56
CA GLU A 68 2.03 -7.08 22.15
C GLU A 68 1.14 -6.73 20.93
N ILE A 69 1.00 -7.67 19.98
CA ILE A 69 0.21 -7.48 18.76
C ILE A 69 -1.29 -7.58 19.03
N TYR A 70 -1.72 -8.59 19.81
CA TYR A 70 -3.14 -8.94 19.94
C TYR A 70 -3.76 -8.57 21.29
N GLY A 71 -2.95 -8.22 22.29
CA GLY A 71 -3.42 -7.78 23.61
C GLY A 71 -4.42 -8.75 24.24
N ASP A 72 -5.57 -8.25 24.63
CA ASP A 72 -6.65 -9.01 25.29
C ASP A 72 -7.31 -10.09 24.41
N LYS A 73 -7.05 -10.08 23.09
CA LYS A 73 -7.51 -11.14 22.19
C LYS A 73 -6.67 -12.41 22.30
N LEU A 74 -5.48 -12.33 22.89
CA LEU A 74 -4.61 -13.48 23.13
C LEU A 74 -5.15 -14.33 24.27
N LEU A 75 -5.38 -15.60 24.00
CA LEU A 75 -5.68 -16.63 24.97
C LEU A 75 -4.45 -17.52 25.13
N GLU A 76 -3.72 -17.33 26.24
CA GLU A 76 -2.46 -18.06 26.47
C GLU A 76 -2.73 -19.48 26.93
N LYS A 77 -2.01 -20.44 26.31
CA LYS A 77 -2.12 -21.87 26.61
C LYS A 77 -3.56 -22.33 26.63
N GLU A 78 -4.34 -21.92 25.68
CA GLU A 78 -5.78 -22.09 25.65
C GLU A 78 -6.22 -23.47 25.17
N LEU A 79 -5.55 -23.98 24.12
CA LEU A 79 -5.95 -25.23 23.47
C LEU A 79 -4.95 -26.35 23.76
N PHE A 80 -5.45 -27.52 24.18
CA PHE A 80 -4.62 -28.71 24.34
C PHE A 80 -4.57 -29.50 23.04
N LEU A 81 -3.37 -29.67 22.49
CA LEU A 81 -3.13 -30.43 21.27
C LEU A 81 -2.42 -31.74 21.60
N TYR A 82 -3.02 -32.87 21.21
CA TYR A 82 -2.36 -34.16 21.32
C TYR A 82 -1.15 -34.23 20.35
N THR A 83 -0.01 -34.61 20.88
CA THR A 83 1.22 -34.91 20.11
C THR A 83 1.43 -36.41 19.91
N SER A 84 0.84 -37.20 20.81
CA SER A 84 0.70 -38.65 20.71
C SER A 84 -0.64 -39.09 21.39
N SER A 85 -0.91 -40.38 21.51
CA SER A 85 -2.07 -40.87 22.22
C SER A 85 -2.10 -40.52 23.71
N GLU A 86 -0.94 -40.28 24.33
CA GLU A 86 -0.78 -40.09 25.77
C GLU A 86 -0.23 -38.72 26.17
N THR A 87 0.29 -37.97 25.20
CA THR A 87 0.95 -36.68 25.46
C THR A 87 0.40 -35.57 24.60
N GLY A 88 0.47 -34.36 25.12
CA GLY A 88 0.04 -33.16 24.41
C GLY A 88 0.67 -31.89 24.96
N VAL A 89 0.31 -30.80 24.35
CA VAL A 89 0.84 -29.46 24.67
C VAL A 89 -0.27 -28.43 24.62
N TRP A 90 -0.24 -27.52 25.57
CA TRP A 90 -1.10 -26.34 25.57
C TRP A 90 -0.51 -25.27 24.65
N VAL A 91 -1.34 -24.75 23.76
CA VAL A 91 -0.94 -23.71 22.76
C VAL A 91 -1.82 -22.49 22.89
N ASP A 92 -1.27 -21.37 22.45
CA ASP A 92 -1.96 -20.09 22.42
C ASP A 92 -2.94 -20.03 21.24
N ALA A 93 -4.00 -19.23 21.40
CA ALA A 93 -4.95 -18.92 20.34
C ALA A 93 -5.33 -17.45 20.41
N ILE A 94 -5.82 -16.88 19.28
CA ILE A 94 -6.35 -15.53 19.25
C ILE A 94 -7.87 -15.62 19.02
N LEU A 95 -8.64 -15.00 19.91
CA LEU A 95 -10.08 -14.88 19.78
C LEU A 95 -10.45 -13.49 19.30
N GLY A 96 -10.93 -13.39 18.06
CA GLY A 96 -11.35 -12.14 17.45
C GLY A 96 -12.83 -12.15 17.08
N ASP A 97 -13.29 -11.03 16.54
CA ASP A 97 -14.59 -10.98 15.90
C ASP A 97 -14.50 -11.65 14.52
N TRP A 98 -15.59 -12.28 14.09
CA TRP A 98 -15.71 -12.74 12.72
C TRP A 98 -16.30 -11.63 11.88
N ILE A 99 -15.57 -11.21 10.85
CA ILE A 99 -16.01 -10.18 9.91
C ILE A 99 -16.60 -10.89 8.70
N ASP A 100 -17.90 -10.75 8.48
CA ASP A 100 -18.56 -11.29 7.29
C ASP A 100 -18.35 -10.33 6.11
N GLY A 101 -17.76 -10.84 5.04
CA GLY A 101 -17.51 -10.10 3.82
C GLY A 101 -16.57 -10.84 2.88
N ALA A 102 -16.38 -10.31 1.70
CA ALA A 102 -15.35 -10.75 0.76
C ALA A 102 -14.02 -10.06 1.07
N THR A 103 -12.91 -10.62 0.68
CA THR A 103 -11.65 -9.90 0.68
C THR A 103 -11.70 -8.73 -0.31
N LEU A 104 -10.89 -7.71 -0.09
CA LEU A 104 -10.79 -6.60 -1.04
C LEU A 104 -10.37 -7.10 -2.43
N HIS A 105 -9.52 -8.14 -2.50
CA HIS A 105 -9.13 -8.76 -3.76
C HIS A 105 -10.34 -9.35 -4.51
N GLU A 106 -11.16 -10.14 -3.83
CA GLU A 106 -12.38 -10.73 -4.41
C GLU A 106 -13.39 -9.67 -4.82
N ALA A 107 -13.61 -8.66 -3.97
CA ALA A 107 -14.54 -7.56 -4.26
C ALA A 107 -14.11 -6.73 -5.46
N VAL A 108 -12.80 -6.49 -5.63
CA VAL A 108 -12.22 -5.79 -6.79
C VAL A 108 -12.35 -6.64 -8.04
N ALA A 109 -12.00 -7.93 -7.98
CA ALA A 109 -12.12 -8.85 -9.11
C ALA A 109 -13.56 -8.94 -9.61
N GLU A 110 -14.52 -9.12 -8.70
CA GLU A 110 -15.96 -9.15 -9.02
C GLU A 110 -16.41 -7.85 -9.70
N ALA A 111 -16.06 -6.69 -9.12
CA ALA A 111 -16.46 -5.40 -9.64
C ALA A 111 -15.82 -5.09 -11.01
N ALA A 112 -14.54 -5.45 -11.20
CA ALA A 112 -13.82 -5.25 -12.44
C ALA A 112 -14.40 -6.11 -13.57
N LEU A 113 -14.68 -7.40 -13.31
CA LEU A 113 -15.32 -8.30 -14.29
C LEU A 113 -16.75 -7.87 -14.63
N ALA A 114 -17.46 -7.25 -13.68
CA ALA A 114 -18.79 -6.66 -13.91
C ALA A 114 -18.74 -5.26 -14.55
N HIS A 115 -17.55 -4.69 -14.78
CA HIS A 115 -17.34 -3.30 -15.19
C HIS A 115 -18.06 -2.27 -14.29
N ASP A 116 -18.22 -2.58 -13.01
CA ASP A 116 -18.85 -1.70 -12.00
C ASP A 116 -17.86 -0.63 -11.52
N THR A 117 -17.73 0.44 -12.33
CA THR A 117 -16.85 1.56 -12.05
C THR A 117 -17.26 2.31 -10.78
N ALA A 118 -18.54 2.31 -10.41
CA ALA A 118 -19.00 2.96 -9.19
C ALA A 118 -18.53 2.20 -7.95
N LYS A 119 -18.66 0.86 -7.93
CA LYS A 119 -18.15 0.00 -6.85
C LYS A 119 -16.62 0.10 -6.76
N LEU A 120 -15.91 0.04 -7.89
CA LEU A 120 -14.44 0.18 -7.93
C LEU A 120 -13.98 1.52 -7.36
N ARG A 121 -14.64 2.62 -7.71
CA ARG A 121 -14.34 3.94 -7.17
C ARG A 121 -14.58 4.01 -5.67
N SER A 122 -15.70 3.50 -5.18
CA SER A 122 -16.00 3.44 -3.74
C SER A 122 -14.97 2.62 -2.97
N LEU A 123 -14.49 1.49 -3.53
CA LEU A 123 -13.42 0.67 -2.93
C LEU A 123 -12.10 1.44 -2.89
N ALA A 124 -11.74 2.16 -3.96
CA ALA A 124 -10.53 2.96 -4.03
C ALA A 124 -10.52 4.09 -2.97
N GLU A 125 -11.63 4.83 -2.86
CA GLU A 125 -11.80 5.91 -1.90
C GLU A 125 -11.76 5.41 -0.44
N SER A 126 -12.44 4.29 -0.17
CA SER A 126 -12.43 3.65 1.15
C SER A 126 -11.03 3.16 1.50
N PHE A 127 -10.30 2.61 0.52
CA PHE A 127 -8.92 2.18 0.72
C PHE A 127 -7.97 3.36 0.98
N ASP A 128 -8.07 4.45 0.23
CA ASP A 128 -7.25 5.63 0.46
C ASP A 128 -7.46 6.21 1.86
N SER A 129 -8.72 6.23 2.33
CA SER A 129 -9.03 6.66 3.70
C SER A 129 -8.38 5.76 4.76
N LEU A 130 -8.46 4.44 4.59
CA LEU A 130 -7.81 3.47 5.47
C LEU A 130 -6.29 3.62 5.43
N ALA A 131 -5.71 3.62 4.23
CA ALA A 131 -4.28 3.67 4.01
C ALA A 131 -3.65 4.97 4.52
N ALA A 132 -4.32 6.12 4.34
CA ALA A 132 -3.85 7.40 4.89
C ALA A 132 -3.70 7.36 6.41
N GLY A 133 -4.63 6.70 7.11
CA GLY A 133 -4.52 6.48 8.56
C GLY A 133 -3.38 5.54 8.92
N MET A 134 -3.21 4.43 8.18
CA MET A 134 -2.17 3.43 8.46
C MET A 134 -0.77 3.98 8.25
N VAL A 135 -0.50 4.68 7.13
CA VAL A 135 0.84 5.23 6.83
C VAL A 135 1.19 6.45 7.70
N ALA A 136 0.22 7.07 8.37
CA ALA A 136 0.44 8.14 9.34
C ALA A 136 0.69 7.61 10.76
N ASP A 137 0.41 6.34 11.05
CA ASP A 137 0.62 5.69 12.35
C ASP A 137 2.11 5.38 12.57
N ASP A 138 2.50 5.18 13.82
CA ASP A 138 3.82 4.69 14.24
C ASP A 138 3.93 3.15 14.23
N ARG A 139 2.89 2.48 13.74
CA ARG A 139 2.77 1.03 13.57
C ARG A 139 2.63 0.69 12.10
N ALA A 140 2.96 -0.56 11.73
CA ALA A 140 2.68 -1.07 10.41
C ALA A 140 2.07 -2.46 10.45
N HIS A 141 1.26 -2.79 9.45
CA HIS A 141 0.69 -4.13 9.26
C HIS A 141 1.76 -5.15 8.83
N GLY A 142 2.73 -4.71 8.02
CA GLY A 142 3.87 -5.50 7.57
C GLY A 142 3.61 -6.51 6.45
N ASP A 143 2.35 -6.93 6.23
CA ASP A 143 1.91 -7.72 5.06
C ASP A 143 0.59 -7.17 4.52
N LEU A 144 0.53 -5.84 4.30
CA LEU A 144 -0.64 -5.19 3.73
C LEU A 144 -0.83 -5.65 2.28
N LYS A 145 -1.99 -6.27 2.03
CA LYS A 145 -2.42 -6.74 0.70
C LYS A 145 -3.94 -6.86 0.64
N PRO A 146 -4.57 -6.82 -0.54
CA PRO A 146 -6.02 -6.88 -0.65
C PRO A 146 -6.66 -8.15 -0.07
N ALA A 147 -5.94 -9.28 -0.05
CA ALA A 147 -6.42 -10.52 0.58
C ALA A 147 -6.45 -10.44 2.13
N ASN A 148 -5.71 -9.50 2.73
CA ASN A 148 -5.68 -9.24 4.18
C ASN A 148 -6.60 -8.07 4.59
N ILE A 149 -7.56 -7.70 3.74
CA ILE A 149 -8.56 -6.66 4.03
C ILE A 149 -9.92 -7.22 3.69
N ILE A 150 -10.84 -7.25 4.66
CA ILE A 150 -12.23 -7.68 4.45
C ILE A 150 -13.09 -6.44 4.15
N VAL A 151 -13.87 -6.50 3.09
CA VAL A 151 -14.95 -5.56 2.80
C VAL A 151 -16.17 -6.00 3.60
N GLY A 152 -16.40 -5.37 4.75
CA GLY A 152 -17.47 -5.73 5.65
C GLY A 152 -18.87 -5.41 5.09
N ARG A 153 -19.91 -5.97 5.70
CA ARG A 153 -21.31 -5.65 5.36
C ARG A 153 -21.69 -4.20 5.66
N ASP A 154 -20.95 -3.57 6.55
CA ASP A 154 -21.00 -2.14 6.88
C ASP A 154 -20.34 -1.25 5.80
N ARG A 155 -19.78 -1.87 4.74
CA ARG A 155 -19.00 -1.25 3.68
C ARG A 155 -17.67 -0.63 4.15
N GLN A 156 -17.25 -0.95 5.39
CA GLN A 156 -15.93 -0.55 5.88
C GLN A 156 -14.89 -1.59 5.49
N LEU A 157 -13.64 -1.15 5.38
CA LEU A 157 -12.49 -2.01 5.14
C LEU A 157 -11.86 -2.39 6.47
N HIS A 158 -11.74 -3.68 6.71
CA HIS A 158 -11.21 -4.25 7.96
C HIS A 158 -9.92 -5.00 7.70
N PRO A 159 -8.75 -4.45 8.04
CA PRO A 159 -7.48 -5.17 7.99
C PRO A 159 -7.50 -6.36 8.95
N ILE A 160 -6.95 -7.49 8.50
CA ILE A 160 -6.81 -8.74 9.25
C ILE A 160 -5.39 -9.28 9.08
N ASP A 161 -4.98 -10.23 9.90
CA ASP A 161 -3.68 -10.93 9.79
C ASP A 161 -2.46 -10.04 10.11
N PHE A 162 -2.39 -9.56 11.37
CA PHE A 162 -1.32 -8.69 11.86
C PHE A 162 -0.05 -9.44 12.30
N ASP A 163 0.15 -10.70 11.90
CA ASP A 163 1.29 -11.52 12.35
C ASP A 163 2.67 -10.95 11.97
N ALA A 164 2.73 -10.13 10.93
CA ALA A 164 3.94 -9.44 10.47
C ALA A 164 4.04 -7.99 10.98
N ALA A 165 3.15 -7.57 11.89
CA ALA A 165 3.03 -6.18 12.29
C ALA A 165 4.29 -5.66 12.99
N PHE A 166 4.62 -4.42 12.70
CA PHE A 166 5.56 -3.61 13.45
C PHE A 166 4.83 -2.78 14.51
N LEU A 167 5.38 -2.77 15.72
CA LEU A 167 5.00 -1.86 16.81
C LEU A 167 6.27 -1.13 17.28
N PRO A 168 6.17 0.10 17.82
CA PRO A 168 7.34 0.83 18.34
C PRO A 168 8.19 0.04 19.35
N ALA A 169 7.56 -0.88 20.09
CA ALA A 169 8.24 -1.78 21.03
C ALA A 169 9.23 -2.75 20.36
N PHE A 170 9.12 -2.96 19.04
CA PHE A 170 10.00 -3.85 18.25
C PHE A 170 11.13 -3.11 17.54
N ALA A 171 11.32 -1.81 17.84
CA ALA A 171 12.38 -1.02 17.22
C ALA A 171 13.76 -1.67 17.46
N GLY A 172 14.50 -1.87 16.35
CA GLY A 172 15.81 -2.54 16.39
C GLY A 172 15.78 -4.06 16.23
N GLU A 173 14.59 -4.68 16.18
CA GLU A 173 14.44 -6.09 15.82
C GLU A 173 14.45 -6.29 14.30
N THR A 174 14.47 -7.55 13.88
CA THR A 174 14.29 -7.94 12.46
C THR A 174 12.88 -8.40 12.20
N SER A 175 12.37 -8.10 11.01
CA SER A 175 11.03 -8.52 10.58
C SER A 175 10.89 -10.05 10.65
N PRO A 176 9.84 -10.57 11.29
CA PRO A 176 9.59 -12.02 11.36
C PRO A 176 9.22 -12.61 10.00
N GLU A 177 8.68 -11.79 9.09
CA GLU A 177 8.26 -12.15 7.74
C GLU A 177 8.46 -10.96 6.79
N LEU A 178 8.76 -11.24 5.53
CA LEU A 178 8.95 -10.19 4.51
C LEU A 178 7.63 -9.73 3.87
N GLY A 179 6.51 -10.33 4.26
CA GLY A 179 5.23 -10.11 3.62
C GLY A 179 5.14 -10.73 2.22
N THR A 180 4.07 -10.43 1.51
CA THR A 180 3.80 -10.97 0.17
C THR A 180 4.53 -10.18 -0.89
N ALA A 181 5.49 -10.79 -1.59
CA ALA A 181 6.39 -10.13 -2.54
C ALA A 181 5.67 -9.35 -3.65
N ALA A 182 4.46 -9.76 -4.03
CA ALA A 182 3.63 -9.05 -5.02
C ALA A 182 3.19 -7.64 -4.57
N TYR A 183 3.37 -7.30 -3.28
CA TYR A 183 2.98 -6.01 -2.71
C TYR A 183 4.14 -5.27 -2.03
N GLN A 184 5.29 -5.92 -1.86
CA GLN A 184 6.40 -5.34 -1.12
C GLN A 184 7.38 -4.59 -2.03
N HIS A 185 8.01 -3.56 -1.46
CA HIS A 185 9.09 -2.86 -2.15
C HIS A 185 10.22 -3.84 -2.51
N PRO A 186 10.76 -3.82 -3.75
CA PRO A 186 11.75 -4.80 -4.20
C PRO A 186 13.04 -4.84 -3.36
N ALA A 187 13.41 -3.72 -2.73
CA ALA A 187 14.59 -3.62 -1.88
C ALA A 187 14.32 -4.01 -0.40
N ARG A 188 13.10 -4.43 -0.02
CA ARG A 188 12.78 -4.80 1.35
C ARG A 188 13.58 -6.01 1.82
N THR A 189 14.19 -5.90 2.99
CA THR A 189 14.92 -6.95 3.69
C THR A 189 14.37 -7.17 5.09
N ALA A 190 14.82 -8.20 5.80
CA ALA A 190 14.43 -8.43 7.19
C ALA A 190 14.92 -7.34 8.16
N ALA A 191 15.94 -6.58 7.80
CA ALA A 191 16.43 -5.45 8.60
C ALA A 191 15.49 -4.22 8.51
N ASP A 192 14.64 -4.17 7.47
CA ASP A 192 13.66 -3.12 7.30
C ASP A 192 12.40 -3.45 8.11
N PHE A 193 12.48 -3.28 9.43
CA PHE A 193 11.37 -3.52 10.34
C PHE A 193 11.06 -2.23 11.09
N ASN A 194 10.12 -1.46 10.57
CA ASN A 194 9.75 -0.15 11.07
C ASN A 194 8.32 0.24 10.61
N GLU A 195 7.87 1.41 11.00
CA GLU A 195 6.53 1.96 10.72
C GLU A 195 6.26 2.25 9.23
N ARG A 196 7.29 2.17 8.35
CA ARG A 196 7.16 2.46 6.91
C ARG A 196 6.91 1.23 6.04
N LEU A 197 6.72 0.07 6.65
CA LEU A 197 6.50 -1.18 5.92
C LEU A 197 5.27 -1.14 5.01
N ASP A 198 4.26 -0.34 5.37
CA ASP A 198 3.00 -0.25 4.63
C ASP A 198 2.98 0.86 3.58
N ASP A 199 3.99 1.71 3.49
CA ASP A 199 4.04 2.82 2.52
C ASP A 199 3.91 2.29 1.08
N TYR A 200 4.79 1.36 0.70
CA TYR A 200 4.82 0.83 -0.67
C TYR A 200 3.56 0.03 -1.04
N PRO A 201 3.10 -0.94 -0.24
CA PRO A 201 1.85 -1.64 -0.54
C PRO A 201 0.64 -0.71 -0.59
N ALA A 202 0.57 0.31 0.27
CA ALA A 202 -0.52 1.30 0.22
C ALA A 202 -0.53 2.06 -1.11
N ALA A 203 0.62 2.58 -1.55
CA ALA A 203 0.73 3.27 -2.84
C ALA A 203 0.39 2.34 -4.03
N LEU A 204 0.87 1.09 -4.00
CA LEU A 204 0.63 0.10 -5.05
C LEU A 204 -0.85 -0.24 -5.18
N ILE A 205 -1.51 -0.53 -4.07
CA ILE A 205 -2.93 -0.90 -4.03
C ILE A 205 -3.80 0.29 -4.44
N SER A 206 -3.57 1.48 -3.87
CA SER A 206 -4.27 2.71 -4.26
C SER A 206 -4.17 2.98 -5.75
N THR A 207 -2.95 2.92 -6.32
CA THR A 207 -2.72 3.10 -7.76
C THR A 207 -3.54 2.12 -8.60
N ALA A 208 -3.53 0.83 -8.23
CA ALA A 208 -4.25 -0.20 -8.98
C ALA A 208 -5.77 -0.03 -8.89
N LEU A 209 -6.30 0.29 -7.71
CA LEU A 209 -7.75 0.50 -7.50
C LEU A 209 -8.27 1.68 -8.30
N HIS A 210 -7.57 2.81 -8.28
CA HIS A 210 -7.95 3.98 -9.07
C HIS A 210 -7.84 3.74 -10.56
N ALA A 211 -6.83 2.99 -11.03
CA ALA A 211 -6.72 2.62 -12.43
C ALA A 211 -7.90 1.76 -12.87
N LEU A 212 -8.29 0.77 -12.07
CA LEU A 212 -9.45 -0.08 -12.34
C LEU A 212 -10.78 0.71 -12.31
N ALA A 213 -10.90 1.71 -11.43
CA ALA A 213 -12.08 2.59 -11.40
C ALA A 213 -12.23 3.43 -12.66
N GLU A 214 -11.13 3.79 -13.34
CA GLU A 214 -11.13 4.53 -14.60
C GLU A 214 -11.23 3.60 -15.82
N GLU A 215 -10.65 2.39 -15.76
CA GLU A 215 -10.58 1.44 -16.87
C GLU A 215 -10.63 -0.01 -16.33
N PRO A 216 -11.84 -0.58 -16.08
CA PRO A 216 -11.99 -1.94 -15.54
C PRO A 216 -11.36 -3.04 -16.39
N THR A 217 -11.27 -2.83 -17.72
CA THR A 217 -10.68 -3.81 -18.66
C THR A 217 -9.19 -4.06 -18.42
N LEU A 218 -8.52 -3.24 -17.61
CA LEU A 218 -7.16 -3.50 -17.12
C LEU A 218 -7.09 -4.81 -16.35
N TRP A 219 -8.18 -5.19 -15.64
CA TRP A 219 -8.22 -6.45 -14.89
C TRP A 219 -8.08 -7.68 -15.80
N GLU A 220 -8.80 -7.70 -16.90
CA GLU A 220 -8.75 -8.82 -17.86
C GLU A 220 -7.36 -9.00 -18.49
N ARG A 221 -6.61 -7.90 -18.64
CA ARG A 221 -5.29 -7.89 -19.27
C ARG A 221 -4.15 -8.14 -18.30
N TYR A 222 -4.27 -7.67 -17.07
CA TYR A 222 -3.15 -7.60 -16.11
C TYR A 222 -3.49 -8.16 -14.73
N GLY A 223 -4.77 -8.38 -14.39
CA GLY A 223 -5.18 -8.92 -13.11
C GLY A 223 -4.65 -10.33 -12.88
N THR A 224 -4.22 -10.63 -11.67
CA THR A 224 -3.71 -11.95 -11.27
C THR A 224 -4.32 -12.42 -9.95
N ALA A 225 -4.22 -13.73 -9.68
CA ALA A 225 -4.71 -14.31 -8.43
C ALA A 225 -3.96 -13.79 -7.19
N ASP A 226 -2.67 -13.48 -7.33
CA ASP A 226 -1.79 -13.10 -6.23
C ASP A 226 -1.43 -11.61 -6.21
N GLY A 227 -1.80 -10.86 -7.25
CA GLY A 227 -1.53 -9.43 -7.41
C GLY A 227 -2.72 -8.69 -7.97
N LEU A 228 -2.62 -7.34 -8.10
CA LEU A 228 -3.65 -6.55 -8.79
C LEU A 228 -3.29 -6.37 -10.25
N LEU A 229 -2.48 -5.38 -10.60
CA LEU A 229 -2.18 -5.03 -11.99
C LEU A 229 -0.70 -5.16 -12.36
N PHE A 230 0.21 -4.87 -11.45
CA PHE A 230 1.65 -4.81 -11.75
C PHE A 230 2.51 -5.50 -10.71
N SER A 231 3.71 -5.89 -11.14
CA SER A 231 4.71 -6.54 -10.29
C SER A 231 5.73 -5.51 -9.78
N PRO A 232 5.92 -5.33 -8.47
CA PRO A 232 6.87 -4.38 -7.90
C PRO A 232 8.27 -4.44 -8.52
N GLY A 233 8.83 -5.64 -8.65
CA GLY A 233 10.18 -5.84 -9.19
C GLY A 233 10.36 -5.49 -10.68
N LYS A 234 9.28 -5.15 -11.39
CA LYS A 234 9.32 -4.73 -12.80
C LYS A 234 9.14 -3.23 -12.99
N ILE A 235 8.70 -2.50 -11.97
CA ILE A 235 8.52 -1.04 -12.02
C ILE A 235 9.92 -0.38 -12.11
N PRO A 236 10.13 0.64 -12.99
CA PRO A 236 9.16 1.34 -13.84
C PRO A 236 8.96 0.71 -15.23
N GLY A 237 9.57 -0.41 -15.52
CA GLY A 237 9.55 -1.07 -16.82
C GLY A 237 8.27 -1.85 -17.14
N ASP A 238 7.42 -2.11 -16.16
CA ASP A 238 6.18 -2.89 -16.30
C ASP A 238 5.21 -2.26 -17.31
N PRO A 239 4.73 -3.00 -18.33
CA PRO A 239 3.79 -2.47 -19.32
C PRO A 239 2.48 -1.97 -18.71
N ALA A 240 1.92 -2.69 -17.73
CA ALA A 240 0.69 -2.28 -17.04
C ALA A 240 0.90 -0.98 -16.27
N TYR A 241 2.03 -0.84 -15.57
CA TYR A 241 2.37 0.37 -14.83
C TYR A 241 2.47 1.60 -15.77
N ARG A 242 3.15 1.46 -16.92
CA ARG A 242 3.26 2.53 -17.90
C ARG A 242 1.90 2.92 -18.50
N GLU A 243 1.06 1.93 -18.77
CA GLU A 243 -0.30 2.18 -19.28
C GLU A 243 -1.14 2.95 -18.25
N VAL A 244 -1.04 2.58 -16.95
CA VAL A 244 -1.74 3.25 -15.86
C VAL A 244 -1.26 4.70 -15.70
N LEU A 245 0.05 4.98 -15.76
CA LEU A 245 0.54 6.36 -15.75
C LEU A 245 -0.06 7.18 -16.91
N GLY A 246 -0.02 6.65 -18.12
CA GLY A 246 -0.62 7.32 -19.29
C GLY A 246 -2.15 7.48 -19.17
N LEU A 247 -2.85 6.54 -18.53
CA LEU A 247 -4.27 6.66 -18.24
C LEU A 247 -4.55 7.83 -17.29
N PHE A 248 -3.83 7.93 -16.17
CA PHE A 248 -4.01 9.01 -15.21
C PHE A 248 -3.68 10.38 -15.81
N GLU A 249 -2.66 10.46 -16.67
CA GLU A 249 -2.31 11.70 -17.36
C GLU A 249 -3.45 12.14 -18.32
N ARG A 250 -3.93 11.23 -19.18
CA ARG A 250 -5.03 11.51 -20.11
C ARG A 250 -6.34 11.88 -19.40
N ARG A 251 -6.60 11.31 -18.24
CA ARG A 251 -7.80 11.56 -17.42
C ARG A 251 -7.66 12.74 -16.46
N GLY A 252 -6.51 13.41 -16.43
CA GLY A 252 -6.24 14.53 -15.51
C GLY A 252 -6.19 14.14 -14.03
N LYS A 253 -5.91 12.88 -13.71
CA LYS A 253 -5.85 12.33 -12.32
C LYS A 253 -4.49 12.65 -11.67
N ALA A 254 -4.26 13.91 -11.39
CA ALA A 254 -2.94 14.39 -10.94
C ALA A 254 -2.49 13.78 -9.62
N VAL A 255 -3.40 13.57 -8.66
CA VAL A 255 -3.08 12.96 -7.36
C VAL A 255 -2.68 11.50 -7.54
N GLN A 256 -3.50 10.71 -8.24
CA GLN A 256 -3.26 9.30 -8.52
C GLN A 256 -1.97 9.09 -9.33
N TYR A 257 -1.68 9.97 -10.25
CA TYR A 257 -0.42 9.98 -11.00
C TYR A 257 0.78 10.17 -10.06
N ARG A 258 0.70 11.10 -9.10
CA ARG A 258 1.76 11.32 -8.10
C ARG A 258 1.93 10.14 -7.15
N VAL A 259 0.83 9.53 -6.68
CA VAL A 259 0.90 8.30 -5.88
C VAL A 259 1.61 7.19 -6.66
N ALA A 260 1.23 6.99 -7.94
CA ALA A 260 1.87 6.00 -8.80
C ALA A 260 3.37 6.26 -8.99
N GLN A 261 3.80 7.53 -9.12
CA GLN A 261 5.20 7.88 -9.26
C GLN A 261 6.04 7.50 -8.03
N LEU A 262 5.47 7.50 -6.83
CA LEU A 262 6.17 7.07 -5.61
C LEU A 262 6.63 5.61 -5.67
N LEU A 263 5.99 4.77 -6.48
CA LEU A 263 6.39 3.37 -6.68
C LEU A 263 7.77 3.22 -7.34
N CYS A 264 8.31 4.30 -7.95
CA CYS A 264 9.67 4.35 -8.48
C CYS A 264 10.71 4.79 -7.42
N SER A 265 10.32 5.03 -6.18
CA SER A 265 11.26 5.40 -5.10
C SER A 265 12.33 4.33 -4.91
N PRO A 266 13.60 4.70 -4.71
CA PRO A 266 14.63 3.72 -4.35
C PRO A 266 14.58 3.29 -2.88
N THR A 267 13.76 3.94 -2.06
CA THR A 267 13.63 3.70 -0.62
C THR A 267 12.23 3.22 -0.25
N LEU A 268 12.13 2.44 0.83
CA LEU A 268 10.85 1.93 1.34
C LEU A 268 9.93 3.05 1.82
N GLN A 269 10.49 4.10 2.40
CA GLN A 269 9.74 5.26 2.86
C GLN A 269 9.27 6.10 1.66
N LEU A 270 7.97 6.26 1.52
CA LEU A 270 7.35 7.06 0.47
C LEU A 270 6.88 8.40 1.04
N PHE A 271 7.78 9.38 1.00
CA PHE A 271 7.53 10.70 1.56
C PHE A 271 6.33 11.38 0.89
N GLY A 272 5.43 11.96 1.69
CA GLY A 272 4.23 12.65 1.22
C GLY A 272 3.06 11.72 0.85
N LEU A 273 3.19 10.40 1.03
CA LEU A 273 2.13 9.46 0.68
C LEU A 273 0.86 9.70 1.49
N ALA A 274 0.96 9.90 2.81
CA ALA A 274 -0.21 10.14 3.67
C ALA A 274 -0.99 11.39 3.24
N GLU A 275 -0.29 12.47 2.88
CA GLU A 275 -0.88 13.70 2.38
C GLU A 275 -1.57 13.49 1.03
N LEU A 276 -0.95 12.73 0.11
CA LEU A 276 -1.53 12.42 -1.21
C LEU A 276 -2.79 11.56 -1.09
N LEU A 277 -2.77 10.50 -0.27
CA LEU A 277 -3.95 9.67 -0.02
C LEU A 277 -5.08 10.49 0.63
N GLY A 278 -4.75 11.35 1.60
CA GLY A 278 -5.73 12.25 2.21
C GLY A 278 -6.26 13.32 1.24
N GLU A 279 -5.49 13.74 0.24
CA GLU A 279 -5.95 14.63 -0.84
C GLU A 279 -6.89 13.90 -1.80
N ALA A 280 -6.59 12.65 -2.16
CA ALA A 280 -7.46 11.82 -2.99
C ALA A 280 -8.86 11.69 -2.38
N VAL A 281 -8.95 11.45 -1.07
CA VAL A 281 -10.23 11.38 -0.34
C VAL A 281 -11.01 12.70 -0.40
N ARG A 282 -10.34 13.85 -0.29
CA ARG A 282 -11.00 15.16 -0.33
C ARG A 282 -11.53 15.55 -1.71
N GLN A 283 -10.89 15.14 -2.79
CA GLN A 283 -11.32 15.45 -4.16
C GLN A 283 -12.60 14.73 -4.58
N THR A 284 -12.98 13.65 -3.92
CA THR A 284 -14.23 12.91 -4.19
C THR A 284 -15.45 13.52 -3.49
N GLY A 285 -15.25 14.37 -2.47
CA GLY A 285 -16.29 15.17 -1.81
C GLY A 285 -16.54 16.46 -2.57
N THR A 286 -17.43 16.42 -3.58
CA THR A 286 -18.01 17.56 -4.35
C THR A 286 -17.46 18.95 -4.01
N GLY A 287 -16.55 19.47 -4.83
CA GLY A 287 -16.08 20.84 -4.83
C GLY A 287 -15.44 21.13 -6.17
N ASP A 288 -16.09 22.02 -6.94
CA ASP A 288 -15.59 22.64 -8.17
C ASP A 288 -14.15 23.15 -7.93
N PRO A 289 -13.17 22.85 -8.76
CA PRO A 289 -11.86 23.45 -8.67
C PRO A 289 -11.99 24.93 -9.07
N SER A 290 -12.24 25.79 -8.08
CA SER A 290 -12.08 27.23 -8.27
C SER A 290 -10.64 27.47 -8.70
N SER A 291 -10.47 28.11 -9.84
CA SER A 291 -9.24 28.61 -10.43
C SER A 291 -8.50 29.52 -9.44
N ASP A 292 -7.61 28.95 -8.65
CA ASP A 292 -6.58 29.75 -7.98
C ASP A 292 -5.40 29.92 -8.99
N ASP A 293 -5.32 31.11 -9.54
CA ASP A 293 -4.28 31.55 -10.50
C ASP A 293 -2.92 31.82 -9.80
N GLU A 294 -2.75 31.35 -8.56
CA GLU A 294 -1.52 31.54 -7.79
C GLU A 294 -0.48 30.46 -8.11
N THR A 295 0.71 30.89 -8.56
CA THR A 295 1.86 29.99 -8.73
C THR A 295 2.28 29.43 -7.37
N PRO A 296 2.32 28.09 -7.18
CA PRO A 296 2.71 27.51 -5.91
C PRO A 296 4.16 27.85 -5.52
N GLU A 297 4.38 28.17 -4.25
CA GLU A 297 5.68 28.46 -3.67
C GLU A 297 6.36 27.19 -3.16
N LEU A 298 7.69 27.15 -3.34
CA LEU A 298 8.54 26.08 -2.83
C LEU A 298 8.56 26.06 -1.29
N PHE A 299 8.47 24.89 -0.68
CA PHE A 299 8.69 24.75 0.77
C PHE A 299 9.43 23.44 1.08
N VAL A 300 10.04 23.37 2.25
CA VAL A 300 10.75 22.19 2.75
C VAL A 300 10.12 21.71 4.04
N LYS A 301 9.88 20.41 4.16
CA LYS A 301 9.42 19.77 5.38
C LYS A 301 10.16 18.41 5.51
N ASN A 302 10.75 18.14 6.66
CA ASN A 302 11.51 16.92 6.93
C ASN A 302 12.63 16.62 5.90
N GLY A 303 13.31 17.69 5.41
CA GLY A 303 14.38 17.56 4.42
C GLY A 303 13.90 17.27 2.99
N ARG A 304 12.59 17.28 2.73
CA ARG A 304 12.01 17.08 1.40
C ARG A 304 11.35 18.36 0.89
N TRP A 305 11.34 18.49 -0.43
CA TRP A 305 10.85 19.65 -1.16
C TRP A 305 9.46 19.40 -1.72
N GLY A 306 8.56 20.39 -1.55
CA GLY A 306 7.20 20.38 -2.06
C GLY A 306 6.77 21.80 -2.46
N TYR A 307 5.51 21.94 -2.90
CA TYR A 307 4.97 23.24 -3.33
C TYR A 307 3.60 23.48 -2.73
N ARG A 308 3.34 24.71 -2.31
CA ARG A 308 2.07 25.10 -1.70
C ARG A 308 1.62 26.48 -2.17
N THR A 309 0.33 26.73 -2.12
CA THR A 309 -0.26 28.06 -2.08
C THR A 309 -0.54 28.43 -0.62
N PRO A 310 -0.90 29.68 -0.30
CA PRO A 310 -1.35 30.05 1.05
C PRO A 310 -2.53 29.21 1.57
N GLN A 311 -3.36 28.67 0.66
CA GLN A 311 -4.57 27.94 0.98
C GLN A 311 -4.37 26.42 1.11
N ARG A 312 -3.39 25.85 0.35
CA ARG A 312 -3.20 24.38 0.32
C ARG A 312 -1.80 23.97 -0.12
N THR A 313 -1.40 22.77 0.29
CA THR A 313 -0.27 22.07 -0.31
C THR A 313 -0.70 21.53 -1.69
N VAL A 314 -0.03 22.00 -2.74
CA VAL A 314 -0.28 21.56 -4.13
C VAL A 314 0.55 20.33 -4.47
N VAL A 315 1.81 20.33 -4.03
CA VAL A 315 2.73 19.20 -4.18
C VAL A 315 3.31 18.89 -2.80
N PRO A 316 3.00 17.72 -2.21
CA PRO A 316 3.57 17.31 -0.93
C PRO A 316 5.10 17.32 -0.96
N PRO A 317 5.77 17.41 0.20
CA PRO A 317 7.24 17.43 0.28
C PRO A 317 7.81 16.02 0.04
N LEU A 318 7.92 15.63 -1.23
CA LEU A 318 8.37 14.29 -1.66
C LEU A 318 9.68 14.30 -2.46
N TYR A 319 10.13 15.47 -2.94
CA TYR A 319 11.33 15.57 -3.76
C TYR A 319 12.60 15.74 -2.92
N ASP A 320 13.72 15.20 -3.41
CA ASP A 320 15.04 15.36 -2.81
C ASP A 320 15.61 16.78 -3.00
N SER A 321 15.21 17.45 -4.09
CA SER A 321 15.57 18.82 -4.42
C SER A 321 14.51 19.43 -5.33
N GLY A 322 14.44 20.75 -5.39
CA GLY A 322 13.50 21.46 -6.24
C GLY A 322 13.89 22.92 -6.49
N PHE A 323 13.35 23.46 -7.58
CA PHE A 323 13.50 24.87 -7.95
C PHE A 323 12.12 25.53 -7.97
N ASP A 324 12.07 26.84 -7.82
CA ASP A 324 10.83 27.60 -7.99
C ASP A 324 10.25 27.43 -9.39
N PHE A 325 8.93 27.60 -9.49
CA PHE A 325 8.28 27.62 -10.79
C PHE A 325 8.74 28.76 -11.66
N THR A 326 9.15 28.44 -12.87
CA THR A 326 9.48 29.40 -13.91
C THR A 326 8.76 29.01 -15.18
N GLU A 327 8.10 29.96 -15.81
CA GLU A 327 7.30 29.71 -17.02
C GLU A 327 6.31 28.55 -16.88
N GLY A 328 5.75 28.37 -15.67
CA GLY A 328 4.76 27.31 -15.38
C GLY A 328 5.33 25.90 -15.17
N LEU A 329 6.67 25.76 -15.13
CA LEU A 329 7.38 24.51 -14.84
C LEU A 329 8.37 24.67 -13.69
N ALA A 330 8.47 23.66 -12.82
CA ALA A 330 9.50 23.56 -11.80
C ALA A 330 10.33 22.30 -12.02
N ALA A 331 11.66 22.42 -11.90
CA ALA A 331 12.53 21.25 -11.93
C ALA A 331 12.63 20.65 -10.52
N VAL A 332 12.47 19.33 -10.40
CA VAL A 332 12.48 18.60 -9.14
C VAL A 332 13.27 17.30 -9.29
N LEU A 333 13.98 16.91 -8.24
CA LEU A 333 14.74 15.65 -8.18
C LEU A 333 13.98 14.64 -7.32
N LEU A 334 13.77 13.44 -7.88
CA LEU A 334 13.24 12.29 -7.15
C LEU A 334 14.18 11.10 -7.36
N GLY A 335 14.88 10.70 -6.30
CA GLY A 335 15.94 9.70 -6.39
C GLY A 335 17.07 10.18 -7.31
N SER A 336 17.32 9.47 -8.41
CA SER A 336 18.35 9.84 -9.40
C SER A 336 17.77 10.46 -10.69
N THR A 337 16.49 10.84 -10.68
CA THR A 337 15.80 11.33 -11.87
C THR A 337 15.34 12.77 -11.66
N TRP A 338 15.73 13.65 -12.57
CA TRP A 338 15.20 15.01 -12.66
C TRP A 338 13.90 15.02 -13.46
N HIS A 339 12.91 15.73 -12.94
CA HIS A 339 11.63 15.95 -13.59
C HIS A 339 11.35 17.44 -13.72
N TYR A 340 10.59 17.83 -14.73
CA TYR A 340 9.92 19.13 -14.77
C TYR A 340 8.43 18.89 -14.55
N ILE A 341 7.89 19.54 -13.52
CA ILE A 341 6.47 19.45 -13.15
C ILE A 341 5.74 20.75 -13.46
N ASP A 342 4.44 20.67 -13.77
CA ASP A 342 3.59 21.87 -13.90
C ASP A 342 3.05 22.33 -12.53
N THR A 343 2.33 23.46 -12.52
CA THR A 343 1.74 24.05 -11.31
C THR A 343 0.70 23.16 -10.61
N ALA A 344 0.21 22.11 -11.27
CA ALA A 344 -0.64 21.10 -10.66
C ALA A 344 0.17 19.88 -10.13
N GLY A 345 1.51 19.92 -10.20
CA GLY A 345 2.40 18.84 -9.78
C GLY A 345 2.51 17.66 -10.75
N ARG A 346 2.00 17.79 -11.99
CA ARG A 346 2.09 16.76 -13.01
C ARG A 346 3.46 16.81 -13.68
N THR A 347 4.14 15.68 -13.79
CA THR A 347 5.40 15.56 -14.52
C THR A 347 5.16 15.80 -16.01
N ARG A 348 5.90 16.74 -16.58
CA ARG A 348 5.87 17.08 -18.01
C ARG A 348 7.06 16.50 -18.76
N LEU A 349 8.24 16.48 -18.13
CA LEU A 349 9.46 15.95 -18.70
C LEU A 349 10.20 15.15 -17.62
N SER A 350 10.93 14.09 -18.03
CA SER A 350 11.75 13.27 -17.15
C SER A 350 13.12 12.99 -17.76
N PHE A 351 14.17 13.17 -16.97
CA PHE A 351 15.56 13.02 -17.37
C PHE A 351 16.31 12.08 -16.41
N PRO A 352 16.18 10.77 -16.59
CA PRO A 352 16.91 9.80 -15.78
C PRO A 352 18.42 9.90 -16.05
N GLY A 353 19.22 9.79 -14.99
CA GLY A 353 20.67 9.82 -15.09
C GLY A 353 21.27 11.17 -15.48
N CYS A 354 20.51 12.26 -15.43
CA CYS A 354 21.06 13.60 -15.54
C CYS A 354 21.66 14.05 -14.22
N GLU A 355 22.86 14.62 -14.29
CA GLU A 355 23.64 15.11 -13.15
C GLU A 355 23.03 16.40 -12.57
N ALA A 356 22.55 17.29 -13.45
CA ALA A 356 21.97 18.57 -13.07
C ALA A 356 21.00 19.07 -14.14
N VAL A 357 20.08 19.94 -13.71
CA VAL A 357 19.17 20.67 -14.59
C VAL A 357 19.06 22.13 -14.16
N LYS A 358 18.59 22.99 -15.05
CA LYS A 358 18.26 24.40 -14.73
C LYS A 358 16.78 24.66 -15.00
N PRO A 359 16.17 25.63 -14.29
CA PRO A 359 14.82 26.11 -14.60
C PRO A 359 14.67 26.59 -16.04
N PHE A 360 13.46 26.53 -16.58
CA PHE A 360 13.14 27.07 -17.90
C PHE A 360 13.29 28.60 -17.93
N ARG A 361 13.92 29.13 -18.98
CA ARG A 361 13.98 30.54 -19.31
C ARG A 361 13.86 30.71 -20.82
N ASN A 362 13.00 31.63 -21.26
CA ASN A 362 12.73 31.87 -22.69
C ASN A 362 12.40 30.58 -23.48
N GLY A 363 11.61 29.69 -22.87
CA GLY A 363 11.19 28.43 -23.49
C GLY A 363 12.28 27.35 -23.58
N ARG A 364 13.44 27.56 -22.94
CA ARG A 364 14.58 26.62 -22.91
C ARG A 364 15.03 26.32 -21.48
N ALA A 365 15.54 25.12 -21.28
CA ALA A 365 16.22 24.73 -20.06
C ALA A 365 17.52 23.96 -20.40
N GLN A 366 18.49 23.97 -19.49
CA GLN A 366 19.72 23.22 -19.65
C GLN A 366 19.67 21.97 -18.78
N VAL A 367 20.12 20.85 -19.33
CA VAL A 367 20.33 19.58 -18.62
C VAL A 367 21.78 19.15 -18.81
N VAL A 368 22.37 18.51 -17.79
CA VAL A 368 23.72 17.95 -17.86
C VAL A 368 23.61 16.44 -17.82
N ARG A 369 24.11 15.77 -18.86
CA ARG A 369 24.11 14.30 -18.97
C ARG A 369 25.52 13.85 -19.42
N SER A 370 26.13 12.96 -18.65
CA SER A 370 27.50 12.46 -18.88
C SER A 370 28.53 13.60 -19.09
N GLY A 371 28.45 14.63 -18.23
CA GLY A 371 29.29 15.83 -18.29
C GLY A 371 29.02 16.78 -19.46
N ARG A 372 28.04 16.47 -20.34
CA ARG A 372 27.67 17.31 -21.49
C ARG A 372 26.46 18.17 -21.17
N ARG A 373 26.49 19.42 -21.57
CA ARG A 373 25.37 20.35 -21.49
C ARG A 373 24.53 20.25 -22.75
N ILE A 374 23.23 20.15 -22.55
CA ILE A 374 22.22 20.02 -23.61
C ILE A 374 21.13 21.04 -23.27
N GLU A 375 20.67 21.80 -24.24
CA GLU A 375 19.44 22.59 -24.11
C GLU A 375 18.25 21.77 -24.52
N ILE A 376 17.14 21.94 -23.80
CA ILE A 376 15.86 21.32 -24.09
C ILE A 376 14.77 22.37 -24.24
N ASP A 377 13.78 22.10 -25.07
CA ASP A 377 12.53 22.85 -25.10
C ASP A 377 11.44 22.20 -24.24
N ARG A 378 10.27 22.85 -24.18
CA ARG A 378 9.12 22.37 -23.40
C ARG A 378 8.52 21.04 -23.90
N ALA A 379 8.87 20.59 -25.09
CA ALA A 379 8.52 19.30 -25.64
C ALA A 379 9.59 18.22 -25.39
N GLY A 380 10.69 18.58 -24.68
CA GLY A 380 11.82 17.68 -24.39
C GLY A 380 12.75 17.47 -25.60
N ARG A 381 12.63 18.25 -26.66
CA ARG A 381 13.54 18.17 -27.81
C ARG A 381 14.89 18.76 -27.41
N GLU A 382 15.96 18.02 -27.72
CA GLU A 382 17.34 18.36 -27.35
C GLU A 382 17.99 19.21 -28.44
N PHE A 383 18.77 20.22 -28.01
CA PHE A 383 19.54 21.10 -28.89
C PHE A 383 20.99 21.16 -28.37
N PRO A 384 21.97 21.03 -29.26
CA PRO A 384 23.38 21.18 -28.86
C PRO A 384 23.67 22.62 -28.40
N VAL A 385 24.35 22.73 -27.25
CA VAL A 385 24.84 24.05 -26.79
C VAL A 385 26.17 24.33 -27.53
N PRO A 386 26.32 25.46 -28.19
CA PRO A 386 27.64 25.86 -28.80
C PRO A 386 28.73 25.89 -27.72
N GLU A 387 29.91 25.36 -27.99
CA GLU A 387 31.03 25.28 -27.03
C GLU A 387 31.64 26.66 -26.65
N ASN A 388 31.13 27.79 -27.16
CA ASN A 388 31.78 29.10 -27.11
C ASN A 388 31.10 30.17 -26.23
N GLU A 389 30.51 29.83 -25.08
CA GLU A 389 30.15 30.86 -24.10
C GLU A 389 30.73 30.57 -22.71
N PHE A 390 32.08 30.56 -22.62
CA PHE A 390 32.81 30.73 -21.38
C PHE A 390 34.09 31.54 -21.63
N ALA A 391 33.94 32.84 -21.69
CA ALA A 391 34.99 33.75 -21.33
C ALA A 391 34.44 34.68 -20.23
N VAL A 392 35.09 34.56 -19.03
CA VAL A 392 35.06 35.41 -17.82
C VAL A 392 33.87 35.19 -16.90
#